data_893379a633984ef051d7805dd947203d
#
_entry.id   893379a633984ef051d7805dd947203d
#
_cell.length_a   1.000
_cell.length_b   1.000
_cell.length_c   1.000
_cell.angle_alpha   90.00
_cell.angle_beta   90.00
_cell.angle_gamma   90.00
#
_symmetry.space_group_name_H-M   'P 1'
#
loop_
_entity.id
_entity.type
_entity.pdbx_description
1 polymer ?
#
loop_
_entity_poly.entity_id
_entity_poly.type
_entity_poly.pdbx_seq_one_letter_code
_entity_poly.pdbx_strand_id
1 'polypeptide(L)'
;RNDAGKVSKINTVKVTESFIIERYSHVMHIVSNVIGVYNKKFSKFKSLLAGFPAGTVSGAPKIRAMEIIDELETTKRKVYAGGIGYFSANGEFDTCIALRTAVAKKDKFYVQAGAGIVADSKPLKEYEETVNKAKALINALK
;
A
#
# COMPACT_ATOMS: atom_id res chain seq x y z
N ARG A 1 5.96 0.79 -10.84
CA ARG A 1 6.54 1.38 -12.07
C ARG A 1 5.61 2.43 -12.70
N ASN A 2 4.33 2.13 -12.82
CA ASN A 2 3.35 3.04 -13.42
C ASN A 2 3.21 4.36 -12.62
N ASP A 3 3.11 4.29 -11.31
CA ASP A 3 2.96 5.49 -10.46
C ASP A 3 4.24 6.36 -10.48
N ALA A 4 5.43 5.74 -10.37
CA ALA A 4 6.70 6.46 -10.52
C ALA A 4 6.83 7.13 -11.90
N GLY A 5 6.33 6.49 -12.95
CA GLY A 5 6.36 7.01 -14.32
C GLY A 5 5.60 8.33 -14.51
N LYS A 6 4.53 8.55 -13.74
CA LYS A 6 3.71 9.77 -13.83
C LYS A 6 4.45 11.04 -13.42
N VAL A 7 5.45 10.92 -12.55
CA VAL A 7 6.15 12.05 -11.92
C VAL A 7 7.66 12.07 -12.19
N SER A 8 8.16 11.09 -12.92
CA SER A 8 9.55 11.03 -13.35
C SER A 8 9.78 11.69 -14.71
N LYS A 9 11.03 12.03 -15.00
CA LYS A 9 11.44 12.40 -16.36
C LYS A 9 11.25 11.19 -17.28
N ILE A 10 10.89 11.45 -18.52
CA ILE A 10 10.69 10.41 -19.54
C ILE A 10 11.97 9.56 -19.67
N ASN A 11 11.80 8.26 -19.84
CA ASN A 11 12.86 7.25 -19.99
C ASN A 11 13.83 7.12 -18.80
N THR A 12 13.49 7.60 -17.62
CA THR A 12 14.35 7.48 -16.42
C THR A 12 13.88 6.44 -15.42
N VAL A 13 12.70 5.88 -15.61
CA VAL A 13 12.14 4.88 -14.68
C VAL A 13 12.82 3.53 -14.91
N LYS A 14 13.43 2.99 -13.86
CA LYS A 14 14.13 1.71 -13.87
C LYS A 14 13.66 0.83 -12.73
N VAL A 15 13.53 -0.47 -12.98
CA VAL A 15 13.38 -1.48 -11.94
C VAL A 15 14.79 -1.89 -11.53
N THR A 16 15.17 -1.62 -10.30
CA THR A 16 16.51 -1.95 -9.77
C THR A 16 16.53 -3.30 -9.09
N GLU A 17 15.38 -3.70 -8.54
CA GLU A 17 15.17 -5.02 -7.95
C GLU A 17 13.82 -5.54 -8.39
N SER A 18 13.74 -6.82 -8.74
CA SER A 18 12.52 -7.42 -9.28
C SER A 18 12.22 -8.76 -8.63
N PHE A 19 11.04 -8.86 -8.02
CA PHE A 19 10.50 -10.08 -7.41
C PHE A 19 11.41 -10.70 -6.33
N ILE A 20 12.06 -9.87 -5.51
CA ILE A 20 12.86 -10.34 -4.39
C ILE A 20 11.93 -10.81 -3.26
N ILE A 21 12.24 -11.96 -2.68
CA ILE A 21 11.48 -12.48 -1.53
C ILE A 21 12.10 -11.95 -0.25
N GLU A 22 11.38 -11.08 0.44
CA GLU A 22 11.71 -10.63 1.78
C GLU A 22 10.99 -11.47 2.83
N ARG A 23 11.74 -11.98 3.81
CA ARG A 23 11.21 -12.82 4.88
C ARG A 23 11.18 -12.03 6.18
N TYR A 24 10.00 -11.95 6.77
CA TYR A 24 9.73 -11.37 8.08
C TYR A 24 9.26 -12.45 9.06
N SER A 25 9.18 -12.15 10.34
CA SER A 25 8.82 -13.12 11.38
C SER A 25 7.47 -13.83 11.15
N HIS A 26 6.51 -13.17 10.52
CA HIS A 26 5.15 -13.70 10.36
C HIS A 26 4.63 -13.70 8.92
N VAL A 27 5.37 -13.09 7.99
CA VAL A 27 4.94 -12.95 6.59
C VAL A 27 6.13 -12.97 5.65
N MET A 28 5.88 -13.33 4.40
CA MET A 28 6.81 -13.17 3.29
C MET A 28 6.21 -12.19 2.30
N HIS A 29 7.05 -11.36 1.71
CA HIS A 29 6.66 -10.41 0.68
C HIS A 29 7.48 -10.62 -0.59
N ILE A 30 6.83 -10.44 -1.73
CA ILE A 30 7.52 -10.26 -3.00
C ILE A 30 7.67 -8.75 -3.20
N VAL A 31 8.91 -8.29 -3.27
CA VAL A 31 9.26 -6.87 -3.35
C VAL A 31 9.94 -6.57 -4.69
N SER A 32 9.63 -5.41 -5.23
CA SER A 32 10.35 -4.85 -6.37
C SER A 32 10.67 -3.40 -6.08
N ASN A 33 11.90 -2.97 -6.39
CA ASN A 33 12.31 -1.59 -6.24
C ASN A 33 12.31 -0.87 -7.58
N VAL A 34 11.69 0.31 -7.62
CA VAL A 34 11.57 1.13 -8.83
C VAL A 34 12.03 2.54 -8.52
N ILE A 35 12.96 3.03 -9.30
CA ILE A 35 13.49 4.39 -9.20
C ILE A 35 13.19 5.19 -10.47
N GLY A 36 13.18 6.51 -10.34
CA GLY A 36 13.05 7.43 -11.47
C GLY A 36 13.59 8.81 -11.13
N VAL A 37 14.09 9.53 -12.10
CA VAL A 37 14.55 10.91 -11.90
C VAL A 37 13.34 11.83 -11.78
N TYR A 38 13.20 12.47 -10.64
CA TYR A 38 12.10 13.37 -10.33
C TYR A 38 11.95 14.50 -11.35
N ASN A 39 10.76 14.73 -11.84
CA ASN A 39 10.44 15.82 -12.74
C ASN A 39 10.00 17.05 -11.94
N LYS A 40 10.87 18.06 -11.89
CA LYS A 40 10.64 19.32 -11.13
C LYS A 40 9.41 20.14 -11.57
N LYS A 41 8.75 19.77 -12.67
CA LYS A 41 7.47 20.37 -13.07
C LYS A 41 6.32 20.04 -12.10
N PHE A 42 6.47 18.97 -11.30
CA PHE A 42 5.48 18.59 -10.29
C PHE A 42 5.93 19.07 -8.91
N SER A 43 5.02 19.50 -8.08
CA SER A 43 5.32 19.70 -6.66
C SER A 43 5.52 18.36 -5.96
N LYS A 44 6.22 18.34 -4.84
CA LYS A 44 6.43 17.13 -4.01
C LYS A 44 5.11 16.49 -3.61
N PHE A 45 4.17 17.31 -3.16
CA PHE A 45 2.82 16.85 -2.79
C PHE A 45 2.06 16.23 -3.97
N LYS A 46 2.12 16.85 -5.15
CA LYS A 46 1.52 16.29 -6.37
C LYS A 46 2.16 14.96 -6.76
N SER A 47 3.46 14.82 -6.52
CA SER A 47 4.18 13.56 -6.77
C SER A 47 3.72 12.45 -5.84
N LEU A 48 3.50 12.75 -4.56
CA LEU A 48 2.91 11.79 -3.63
C LEU A 48 1.50 11.38 -4.08
N LEU A 49 0.63 12.33 -4.40
CA LEU A 49 -0.74 12.06 -4.85
C LEU A 49 -0.82 11.24 -6.15
N ALA A 50 0.18 11.35 -7.02
CA ALA A 50 0.23 10.52 -8.24
C ALA A 50 0.42 9.02 -7.95
N GLY A 51 1.08 8.68 -6.83
CA GLY A 51 1.25 7.31 -6.36
C GLY A 51 0.15 6.83 -5.40
N PHE A 52 -0.63 7.75 -4.85
CA PHE A 52 -1.64 7.46 -3.83
C PHE A 52 -3.06 7.30 -4.42
N PRO A 53 -3.90 6.38 -3.91
CA PRO A 53 -3.51 5.28 -3.03
C PRO A 53 -2.58 4.28 -3.74
N ALA A 54 -1.74 3.60 -2.95
CA ALA A 54 -0.77 2.66 -3.51
C ALA A 54 -1.47 1.53 -4.27
N GLY A 55 -0.91 1.13 -5.43
CA GLY A 55 -1.47 0.07 -6.26
C GLY A 55 -1.61 -1.26 -5.54
N THR A 56 -0.69 -1.58 -4.63
CA THR A 56 -0.70 -2.78 -3.79
C THR A 56 -1.98 -2.94 -2.95
N VAL A 57 -2.60 -1.84 -2.56
CA VAL A 57 -3.82 -1.84 -1.71
C VAL A 57 -5.06 -1.34 -2.44
N SER A 58 -4.94 -1.01 -3.71
CA SER A 58 -6.07 -0.65 -4.57
C SER A 58 -6.26 -1.67 -5.68
N GLY A 59 -5.42 -1.63 -6.69
CA GLY A 59 -5.45 -2.54 -7.83
C GLY A 59 -5.16 -1.83 -9.15
N ALA A 60 -5.30 -2.58 -10.23
CA ALA A 60 -5.09 -2.08 -11.59
C ALA A 60 -6.19 -2.57 -12.53
N PRO A 61 -6.81 -1.68 -13.34
CA PRO A 61 -6.61 -0.21 -13.40
C PRO A 61 -7.08 0.49 -12.11
N LYS A 62 -6.29 1.44 -11.60
CA LYS A 62 -6.45 2.01 -10.25
C LYS A 62 -7.86 2.58 -9.99
N ILE A 63 -8.39 3.37 -10.91
CA ILE A 63 -9.70 4.02 -10.73
C ILE A 63 -10.80 2.97 -10.61
N ARG A 64 -10.87 2.02 -11.54
CA ARG A 64 -11.89 0.97 -11.50
C ARG A 64 -11.77 0.08 -10.27
N ALA A 65 -10.54 -0.23 -9.84
CA ALA A 65 -10.31 -0.97 -8.60
C ALA A 65 -10.84 -0.23 -7.38
N MET A 66 -10.65 1.09 -7.31
CA MET A 66 -11.19 1.92 -6.23
C MET A 66 -12.71 1.99 -6.23
N GLU A 67 -13.34 2.08 -7.40
CA GLU A 67 -14.80 2.00 -7.54
C GLU A 67 -15.34 0.68 -7.00
N ILE A 68 -14.74 -0.45 -7.40
CA ILE A 68 -15.13 -1.78 -6.94
C ILE A 68 -14.95 -1.91 -5.40
N ILE A 69 -13.88 -1.37 -4.85
CA ILE A 69 -13.65 -1.34 -3.41
C ILE A 69 -14.77 -0.58 -2.70
N ASP A 70 -15.17 0.58 -3.23
CA ASP A 70 -16.25 1.38 -2.63
C ASP A 70 -17.63 0.73 -2.79
N GLU A 71 -17.84 -0.02 -3.87
CA GLU A 71 -19.06 -0.80 -4.13
C GLU A 71 -19.19 -2.01 -3.18
N LEU A 72 -18.10 -2.72 -2.90
CA LEU A 72 -18.13 -4.03 -2.23
C LEU A 72 -17.77 -3.98 -0.75
N GLU A 73 -16.89 -3.08 -0.31
CA GLU A 73 -16.50 -3.01 1.09
C GLU A 73 -17.60 -2.35 1.93
N THR A 74 -18.11 -3.07 2.89
CA THR A 74 -19.19 -2.59 3.81
C THR A 74 -18.68 -1.57 4.83
N THR A 75 -17.37 -1.49 5.04
CA THR A 75 -16.74 -0.62 6.05
C THR A 75 -15.68 0.26 5.39
N LYS A 76 -15.77 1.57 5.61
CA LYS A 76 -14.76 2.50 5.08
C LYS A 76 -13.39 2.24 5.70
N ARG A 77 -12.35 2.26 4.86
CA ARG A 77 -10.96 1.92 5.24
C ARG A 77 -10.33 2.90 6.24
N LYS A 78 -10.67 4.18 6.18
CA LYS A 78 -10.12 5.24 7.04
C LYS A 78 -8.59 5.27 6.99
N VAL A 79 -7.92 4.91 8.10
CA VAL A 79 -6.45 4.85 8.20
C VAL A 79 -5.87 3.69 7.37
N TYR A 80 -6.58 2.56 7.31
CA TYR A 80 -6.12 1.38 6.58
C TYR A 80 -5.88 1.69 5.09
N ALA A 81 -4.75 1.25 4.57
CA ALA A 81 -4.30 1.51 3.20
C ALA A 81 -4.01 3.00 2.88
N GLY A 82 -4.01 3.86 3.89
CA GLY A 82 -3.58 5.25 3.78
C GLY A 82 -2.06 5.38 3.67
N GLY A 83 -1.58 6.62 3.62
CA GLY A 83 -0.15 6.94 3.67
C GLY A 83 0.23 7.50 5.04
N ILE A 84 1.32 7.03 5.60
CA ILE A 84 1.95 7.60 6.79
C ILE A 84 3.36 8.02 6.40
N GLY A 85 3.76 9.22 6.80
CA GLY A 85 5.09 9.69 6.46
C GLY A 85 5.38 11.09 6.97
N TYR A 86 6.48 11.64 6.49
CA TYR A 86 6.93 12.98 6.86
C TYR A 86 7.49 13.74 5.66
N PHE A 87 7.45 15.05 5.77
CA PHE A 87 8.13 15.98 4.88
C PHE A 87 9.21 16.70 5.66
N SER A 88 10.44 16.60 5.19
CA SER A 88 11.58 17.25 5.82
C SER A 88 11.72 18.71 5.37
N ALA A 89 12.41 19.52 6.18
CA ALA A 89 12.66 20.92 5.89
C ALA A 89 13.46 21.15 4.58
N ASN A 90 14.31 20.20 4.19
CA ASN A 90 15.02 20.21 2.90
C ASN A 90 14.11 19.85 1.69
N GLY A 91 12.82 19.60 1.93
CA GLY A 91 11.83 19.26 0.91
C GLY A 91 11.83 17.81 0.47
N GLU A 92 12.58 16.93 1.12
CA GLU A 92 12.46 15.48 0.94
C GLU A 92 11.24 14.97 1.70
N PHE A 93 10.72 13.83 1.28
CA PHE A 93 9.64 13.15 2.00
C PHE A 93 9.81 11.64 1.89
N ASP A 94 9.37 10.95 2.91
CA ASP A 94 9.29 9.50 2.95
C ASP A 94 7.92 9.07 3.48
N THR A 95 7.34 8.05 2.86
CA THR A 95 6.00 7.59 3.18
C THR A 95 5.91 6.08 3.05
N CYS A 96 5.12 5.47 3.91
CA CYS A 96 4.74 4.07 3.81
C CYS A 96 3.23 3.90 3.76
N ILE A 97 2.79 2.70 3.37
CA ILE A 97 1.36 2.34 3.39
C ILE A 97 0.97 1.98 4.83
N ALA A 98 -0.16 2.50 5.30
CA ALA A 98 -0.73 2.16 6.60
C ALA A 98 -1.31 0.73 6.59
N LEU A 99 -0.43 -0.25 6.68
CA LEU A 99 -0.73 -1.68 6.81
C LEU A 99 -0.16 -2.21 8.12
N ARG A 100 -0.69 -3.33 8.61
CA ARG A 100 -0.24 -3.94 9.88
C ARG A 100 -0.23 -2.91 11.02
N THR A 101 -1.23 -2.05 11.02
CA THR A 101 -1.37 -0.94 11.95
C THR A 101 -2.66 -1.10 12.72
N ALA A 102 -2.58 -0.97 14.04
CA ALA A 102 -3.75 -0.90 14.91
C ALA A 102 -4.06 0.55 15.25
N VAL A 103 -5.32 0.92 15.22
CA VAL A 103 -5.80 2.24 15.65
C VAL A 103 -6.40 2.12 17.04
N ALA A 104 -5.77 2.74 18.03
CA ALA A 104 -6.32 2.83 19.38
C ALA A 104 -7.28 4.03 19.46
N LYS A 105 -8.52 3.78 19.88
CA LYS A 105 -9.50 4.85 20.09
C LYS A 105 -10.43 4.48 21.25
N LYS A 106 -10.45 5.33 22.27
CA LYS A 106 -11.08 5.00 23.55
C LYS A 106 -10.48 3.67 24.05
N ASP A 107 -11.23 2.78 24.60
CA ASP A 107 -10.76 1.50 25.15
C ASP A 107 -10.79 0.35 24.12
N LYS A 108 -10.63 0.67 22.82
CA LYS A 108 -10.70 -0.30 21.73
C LYS A 108 -9.55 -0.17 20.75
N PHE A 109 -9.10 -1.31 20.25
CA PHE A 109 -8.19 -1.39 19.11
C PHE A 109 -8.96 -1.82 17.85
N TYR A 110 -8.68 -1.12 16.75
CA TYR A 110 -9.23 -1.42 15.44
C TYR A 110 -8.10 -1.94 14.56
N VAL A 111 -8.26 -3.16 14.07
CA VAL A 111 -7.32 -3.82 13.15
C VAL A 111 -8.06 -4.12 11.86
N GLN A 112 -7.49 -3.73 10.73
CA GLN A 112 -8.01 -4.05 9.42
C GLN A 112 -6.95 -4.74 8.58
N ALA A 113 -7.32 -5.77 7.85
CA ALA A 113 -6.48 -6.52 6.94
C ALA A 113 -7.27 -6.83 5.66
N GLY A 114 -6.56 -7.06 4.56
CA GLY A 114 -7.13 -7.41 3.27
C GLY A 114 -6.17 -8.27 2.45
N ALA A 115 -6.71 -8.91 1.43
CA ALA A 115 -5.96 -9.67 0.43
C ALA A 115 -6.14 -9.07 -0.96
N GLY A 116 -5.17 -9.27 -1.84
CA GLY A 116 -5.27 -8.88 -3.24
C GLY A 116 -6.02 -9.96 -4.02
N ILE A 117 -7.08 -9.58 -4.70
CA ILE A 117 -7.92 -10.50 -5.49
C ILE A 117 -7.49 -10.47 -6.95
N VAL A 118 -7.24 -11.62 -7.51
CA VAL A 118 -6.94 -11.85 -8.94
C VAL A 118 -7.85 -12.92 -9.51
N ALA A 119 -7.81 -13.13 -10.84
CA ALA A 119 -8.69 -14.08 -11.52
C ALA A 119 -8.61 -15.51 -10.95
N ASP A 120 -7.42 -15.95 -10.55
CA ASP A 120 -7.19 -17.29 -10.00
C ASP A 120 -7.40 -17.38 -8.47
N SER A 121 -7.80 -16.31 -7.82
CA SER A 121 -8.03 -16.27 -6.36
C SER A 121 -9.15 -17.23 -5.96
N LYS A 122 -8.89 -17.98 -4.88
CA LYS A 122 -9.89 -18.86 -4.26
C LYS A 122 -10.42 -18.18 -3.00
N PRO A 123 -11.73 -17.85 -2.90
CA PRO A 123 -12.29 -17.02 -1.84
C PRO A 123 -11.88 -17.44 -0.43
N LEU A 124 -11.89 -18.75 -0.16
CA LEU A 124 -11.53 -19.27 1.17
C LEU A 124 -10.05 -19.01 1.52
N LYS A 125 -9.15 -19.18 0.55
CA LYS A 125 -7.71 -18.93 0.75
C LYS A 125 -7.43 -17.45 0.99
N GLU A 126 -8.07 -16.58 0.24
CA GLU A 126 -7.95 -15.12 0.42
C GLU A 126 -8.47 -14.69 1.80
N TYR A 127 -9.59 -15.27 2.24
CA TYR A 127 -10.10 -15.04 3.58
C TYR A 127 -9.10 -15.50 4.66
N GLU A 128 -8.55 -16.70 4.54
CA GLU A 128 -7.54 -17.22 5.47
C GLU A 128 -6.29 -16.32 5.50
N GLU A 129 -5.89 -15.78 4.36
CA GLU A 129 -4.78 -14.82 4.27
C GLU A 129 -5.09 -13.55 5.08
N THR A 130 -6.31 -12.99 4.96
CA THR A 130 -6.69 -11.81 5.75
C THR A 130 -6.65 -12.09 7.25
N VAL A 131 -7.15 -13.24 7.68
CA VAL A 131 -7.11 -13.67 9.08
C VAL A 131 -5.66 -13.81 9.58
N ASN A 132 -4.79 -14.41 8.79
CA ASN A 132 -3.37 -14.58 9.15
C ASN A 132 -2.64 -13.23 9.24
N LYS A 133 -2.92 -12.30 8.34
CA LYS A 133 -2.38 -10.94 8.38
C LYS A 133 -2.83 -10.16 9.63
N ALA A 134 -4.05 -10.38 10.10
CA ALA A 134 -4.58 -9.75 11.32
C ALA A 134 -4.01 -10.36 12.61
N LYS A 135 -3.76 -11.68 12.62
CA LYS A 135 -3.29 -12.41 13.80
C LYS A 135 -2.02 -11.83 14.43
N ALA A 136 -1.05 -11.41 13.61
CA ALA A 136 0.21 -10.86 14.10
C ALA A 136 -0.03 -9.63 14.99
N LEU A 137 -0.91 -8.72 14.56
CA LEU A 137 -1.30 -7.53 15.33
C LEU A 137 -2.12 -7.90 16.57
N ILE A 138 -3.10 -8.78 16.42
CA ILE A 138 -3.96 -9.21 17.52
C ILE A 138 -3.13 -9.86 18.63
N ASN A 139 -2.12 -10.65 18.27
CA ASN A 139 -1.22 -11.26 19.24
C ASN A 139 -0.31 -10.25 19.95
N ALA A 140 0.09 -9.19 19.26
CA ALA A 140 0.89 -8.11 19.84
C ALA A 140 0.09 -7.20 20.79
N LEU A 141 -1.24 -7.27 20.76
CA LEU A 141 -2.14 -6.46 21.61
C LEU A 141 -2.67 -7.22 22.83
N LYS A 142 -2.31 -8.49 22.99
CA LYS A 142 -2.59 -9.33 24.17
C LYS A 142 -1.50 -9.17 25.22
#